data_ee5279c944010d18830d7f24110fc02c
#
_entry.id   ee5279c944010d18830d7f24110fc02c
#
_cell.length_a   1.000
_cell.length_b   1.000
_cell.length_c   1.000
_cell.angle_alpha   90.00
_cell.angle_beta   90.00
_cell.angle_gamma   90.00
#
_symmetry.space_group_name_H-M   'P 1'
#
loop_
_entity.id
_entity.type
_entity.pdbx_description
1 polymer ?
#
loop_
_entity_poly.entity_id
_entity_poly.type
_entity_poly.pdbx_seq_one_letter_code
_entity_poly.pdbx_strand_id
1 'polypeptide(L)'
;MRCRHYHFSFFLLISLLFWLSEANCAFSATSAKIVLGYAAPGARALPFWMAEEQGLFSKYGVDVQSVFIRGAPILVAGLASGDIQVGRTGGSATLAAVAGGQDLKIIATFSSRNTFDLVSQPNIKRPEDLRPKRIGLTSIGGTTWMALLLWLEHFGLDVQRDQMQLQVTGEQALTIQALEAGLVNAAILDGIFSRRLKPKGFTIVGEYSDLKYQFVSQALVVQRSLLQQRSDTLENLLKAEIEGLAFVLAPKNKPAVIRTLMLRMKTVQP
;
A
#
# COMPACT_ATOMS: atom_id res chain seq x y z
N MET A 1 -13.93 -21.41 78.96
CA MET A 1 -14.43 -20.40 78.02
C MET A 1 -13.27 -19.80 77.24
N ARG A 2 -12.69 -20.48 76.22
CA ARG A 2 -11.65 -19.90 75.33
C ARG A 2 -11.53 -20.76 74.04
N CYS A 3 -12.58 -20.86 73.24
CA CYS A 3 -12.48 -21.56 71.93
C CYS A 3 -13.40 -21.01 70.84
N ARG A 4 -13.89 -19.75 70.94
CA ARG A 4 -14.92 -19.24 70.04
C ARG A 4 -14.47 -18.11 69.04
N HIS A 5 -13.23 -17.65 69.22
CA HIS A 5 -12.73 -16.53 68.34
C HIS A 5 -11.85 -16.96 67.15
N TYR A 6 -11.33 -18.18 67.10
CA TYR A 6 -10.45 -18.62 66.04
C TYR A 6 -11.18 -18.99 64.73
N HIS A 7 -12.46 -19.41 64.81
CA HIS A 7 -13.21 -19.74 63.63
C HIS A 7 -13.69 -18.55 62.79
N PHE A 8 -13.90 -17.38 63.44
CA PHE A 8 -14.37 -16.18 62.77
C PHE A 8 -13.24 -15.52 61.97
N SER A 9 -12.00 -15.52 62.50
CA SER A 9 -10.82 -14.98 61.79
C SER A 9 -10.38 -15.84 60.59
N PHE A 10 -10.61 -17.17 60.66
CA PHE A 10 -10.26 -18.09 59.57
C PHE A 10 -11.20 -17.95 58.37
N PHE A 11 -12.49 -17.72 58.60
CA PHE A 11 -13.47 -17.46 57.54
C PHE A 11 -13.25 -16.12 56.84
N LEU A 12 -12.82 -15.09 57.56
CA LEU A 12 -12.52 -13.77 57.00
C LEU A 12 -11.28 -13.81 56.09
N LEU A 13 -10.26 -14.59 56.45
CA LEU A 13 -9.05 -14.76 55.64
C LEU A 13 -9.33 -15.56 54.36
N ILE A 14 -10.18 -16.57 54.39
CA ILE A 14 -10.57 -17.34 53.22
C ILE A 14 -11.43 -16.51 52.23
N SER A 15 -12.32 -15.65 52.74
CA SER A 15 -13.13 -14.78 51.91
C SER A 15 -12.29 -13.67 51.23
N LEU A 16 -11.23 -13.19 51.89
CA LEU A 16 -10.31 -12.19 51.31
C LEU A 16 -9.42 -12.79 50.21
N LEU A 17 -9.00 -14.06 50.37
CA LEU A 17 -8.25 -14.80 49.35
C LEU A 17 -9.10 -15.13 48.11
N PHE A 18 -10.42 -15.32 48.26
CA PHE A 18 -11.33 -15.56 47.14
C PHE A 18 -11.61 -14.30 46.31
N TRP A 19 -11.58 -13.11 46.96
CA TRP A 19 -11.72 -11.81 46.25
C TRP A 19 -10.47 -11.37 45.49
N LEU A 20 -9.29 -11.87 45.90
CA LEU A 20 -8.03 -11.59 45.19
C LEU A 20 -7.78 -12.48 43.98
N SER A 21 -8.51 -13.59 43.82
CA SER A 21 -8.38 -14.50 42.67
C SER A 21 -9.18 -14.07 41.44
N GLU A 22 -10.13 -13.14 41.54
CA GLU A 22 -10.91 -12.64 40.42
C GLU A 22 -10.25 -11.47 39.68
N ALA A 23 -9.17 -10.91 40.20
CA ALA A 23 -8.53 -9.73 39.59
C ALA A 23 -7.54 -10.02 38.43
N ASN A 24 -7.33 -11.31 38.09
CA ASN A 24 -6.39 -11.68 37.02
C ASN A 24 -7.06 -12.33 35.79
N CYS A 25 -8.31 -12.04 35.50
CA CYS A 25 -8.80 -12.15 34.13
C CYS A 25 -8.23 -10.97 33.32
N ALA A 26 -6.91 -10.94 33.15
CA ALA A 26 -6.30 -10.17 32.08
C ALA A 26 -6.99 -10.68 30.79
N PHE A 27 -7.91 -9.89 30.30
CA PHE A 27 -8.51 -10.06 28.99
C PHE A 27 -7.33 -10.01 28.02
N SER A 28 -6.76 -11.17 27.74
CA SER A 28 -5.84 -11.33 26.63
C SER A 28 -6.69 -11.06 25.40
N ALA A 29 -6.84 -9.81 25.06
CA ALA A 29 -7.48 -9.41 23.82
C ALA A 29 -6.71 -10.14 22.72
N THR A 30 -7.29 -11.22 22.20
CA THR A 30 -6.71 -11.96 21.09
C THR A 30 -6.53 -10.93 19.98
N SER A 31 -5.28 -10.57 19.72
CA SER A 31 -4.95 -9.56 18.71
C SER A 31 -5.61 -9.96 17.40
N ALA A 32 -6.41 -9.06 16.83
CA ALA A 32 -7.19 -9.36 15.64
C ALA A 32 -6.25 -9.51 14.44
N LYS A 33 -6.03 -10.74 14.01
CA LYS A 33 -5.16 -11.02 12.86
C LYS A 33 -5.73 -10.45 11.57
N ILE A 34 -4.91 -9.69 10.84
CA ILE A 34 -5.19 -9.06 9.55
C ILE A 34 -4.08 -9.44 8.56
N VAL A 35 -4.44 -10.06 7.45
CA VAL A 35 -3.54 -10.18 6.29
C VAL A 35 -3.68 -8.93 5.45
N LEU A 36 -2.61 -8.12 5.41
CA LEU A 36 -2.55 -6.89 4.64
C LEU A 36 -1.71 -7.11 3.38
N GLY A 37 -2.37 -7.13 2.23
CA GLY A 37 -1.69 -7.17 0.93
C GLY A 37 -1.28 -5.76 0.48
N TYR A 38 -0.08 -5.62 -0.11
CA TYR A 38 0.33 -4.38 -0.75
C TYR A 38 0.94 -4.64 -2.13
N ALA A 39 0.57 -3.78 -3.11
CA ALA A 39 0.94 -3.99 -4.52
C ALA A 39 2.05 -3.06 -5.02
N ALA A 40 2.50 -2.10 -4.22
CA ALA A 40 3.49 -1.10 -4.62
C ALA A 40 4.56 -0.91 -3.53
N PRO A 41 5.69 -1.60 -3.62
CA PRO A 41 6.85 -1.29 -2.79
C PRO A 41 7.46 0.05 -3.21
N GLY A 42 7.99 0.79 -2.24
CA GLY A 42 8.65 2.08 -2.49
C GLY A 42 8.34 3.11 -1.42
N ALA A 43 8.70 4.37 -1.69
CA ALA A 43 8.55 5.47 -0.73
C ALA A 43 7.10 5.65 -0.25
N ARG A 44 6.12 5.33 -1.07
CA ARG A 44 4.69 5.40 -0.69
C ARG A 44 4.27 4.34 0.33
N ALA A 45 5.04 3.27 0.50
CA ALA A 45 4.80 2.27 1.53
C ALA A 45 5.45 2.63 2.88
N LEU A 46 6.28 3.67 2.94
CA LEU A 46 7.01 4.05 4.16
C LEU A 46 6.14 4.23 5.41
N PRO A 47 4.98 4.91 5.38
CA PRO A 47 4.14 5.01 6.57
C PRO A 47 3.75 3.65 7.14
N PHE A 48 3.35 2.74 6.28
CA PHE A 48 3.00 1.37 6.62
C PHE A 48 4.22 0.57 7.12
N TRP A 49 5.36 0.60 6.41
CA TRP A 49 6.57 -0.08 6.85
C TRP A 49 7.11 0.45 8.18
N MET A 50 7.00 1.76 8.41
CA MET A 50 7.37 2.33 9.71
C MET A 50 6.39 1.92 10.80
N ALA A 51 5.10 1.81 10.50
CA ALA A 51 4.13 1.28 11.46
C ALA A 51 4.47 -0.17 11.87
N GLU A 52 4.90 -1.01 10.95
CA GLU A 52 5.39 -2.37 11.26
C GLU A 52 6.67 -2.31 12.12
N GLU A 53 7.70 -1.58 11.68
CA GLU A 53 9.01 -1.55 12.34
C GLU A 53 8.97 -0.93 13.74
N GLN A 54 8.07 0.02 13.96
CA GLN A 54 7.89 0.66 15.27
C GLN A 54 6.88 -0.09 16.15
N GLY A 55 6.36 -1.24 15.72
CA GLY A 55 5.39 -2.03 16.47
C GLY A 55 4.04 -1.31 16.67
N LEU A 56 3.70 -0.34 15.81
CA LEU A 56 2.49 0.47 16.01
C LEU A 56 1.21 -0.33 15.84
N PHE A 57 1.19 -1.33 14.96
CA PHE A 57 0.03 -2.21 14.84
C PHE A 57 -0.23 -2.96 16.17
N SER A 58 0.81 -3.55 16.76
CA SER A 58 0.69 -4.22 18.06
C SER A 58 0.32 -3.25 19.18
N LYS A 59 0.84 -2.01 19.16
CA LYS A 59 0.46 -0.93 20.09
C LYS A 59 -1.05 -0.68 20.08
N TYR A 60 -1.68 -0.75 18.91
CA TYR A 60 -3.12 -0.59 18.75
C TYR A 60 -3.91 -1.92 18.76
N GLY A 61 -3.29 -3.02 19.17
CA GLY A 61 -3.96 -4.31 19.33
C GLY A 61 -4.31 -5.02 18.04
N VAL A 62 -3.60 -4.71 16.92
CA VAL A 62 -3.78 -5.35 15.61
C VAL A 62 -2.55 -6.20 15.29
N ASP A 63 -2.76 -7.48 14.99
CA ASP A 63 -1.74 -8.39 14.47
C ASP A 63 -1.76 -8.34 12.94
N VAL A 64 -0.79 -7.64 12.33
CA VAL A 64 -0.72 -7.47 10.88
C VAL A 64 0.33 -8.40 10.29
N GLN A 65 -0.11 -9.27 9.40
CA GLN A 65 0.76 -10.04 8.51
C GLN A 65 0.77 -9.38 7.13
N SER A 66 1.87 -8.73 6.77
CA SER A 66 1.99 -8.07 5.47
C SER A 66 2.48 -9.02 4.38
N VAL A 67 1.89 -8.90 3.17
CA VAL A 67 2.24 -9.72 2.00
C VAL A 67 2.38 -8.82 0.78
N PHE A 68 3.54 -8.89 0.12
CA PHE A 68 3.72 -8.23 -1.18
C PHE A 68 3.08 -9.05 -2.30
N ILE A 69 2.25 -8.41 -3.11
CA ILE A 69 1.53 -9.03 -4.23
C ILE A 69 1.83 -8.24 -5.50
N ARG A 70 2.45 -8.88 -6.48
CA ARG A 70 2.76 -8.23 -7.78
C ARG A 70 1.50 -8.03 -8.60
N GLY A 71 1.09 -6.77 -8.71
CA GLY A 71 -0.05 -6.37 -9.53
C GLY A 71 -1.32 -6.11 -8.74
N ALA A 72 -1.86 -4.92 -8.91
CA ALA A 72 -3.08 -4.49 -8.23
C ALA A 72 -4.30 -5.39 -8.53
N PRO A 73 -4.52 -5.90 -9.75
CA PRO A 73 -5.63 -6.82 -10.02
C PRO A 73 -5.56 -8.11 -9.21
N ILE A 74 -4.36 -8.69 -9.02
CA ILE A 74 -4.17 -9.92 -8.24
C ILE A 74 -4.49 -9.66 -6.76
N LEU A 75 -4.02 -8.52 -6.23
CA LEU A 75 -4.34 -8.11 -4.86
C LEU A 75 -5.84 -7.93 -4.67
N VAL A 76 -6.52 -7.29 -5.62
CA VAL A 76 -7.97 -7.08 -5.57
C VAL A 76 -8.74 -8.41 -5.66
N ALA A 77 -8.26 -9.38 -6.44
CA ALA A 77 -8.82 -10.72 -6.44
C ALA A 77 -8.66 -11.42 -5.08
N GLY A 78 -7.51 -11.26 -4.42
CA GLY A 78 -7.29 -11.75 -3.05
C GLY A 78 -8.19 -11.08 -2.00
N LEU A 79 -8.55 -9.80 -2.19
CA LEU A 79 -9.58 -9.15 -1.36
C LEU A 79 -10.96 -9.76 -1.61
N ALA A 80 -11.31 -10.01 -2.86
CA ALA A 80 -12.61 -10.57 -3.23
C ALA A 80 -12.80 -12.01 -2.73
N SER A 81 -11.73 -12.83 -2.74
CA SER A 81 -11.75 -14.20 -2.17
C SER A 81 -11.73 -14.23 -0.64
N GLY A 82 -11.29 -13.14 0.01
CA GLY A 82 -11.11 -13.09 1.47
C GLY A 82 -9.75 -13.58 1.97
N ASP A 83 -8.83 -13.98 1.08
CA ASP A 83 -7.45 -14.36 1.45
C ASP A 83 -6.68 -13.15 1.97
N ILE A 84 -7.00 -11.95 1.47
CA ILE A 84 -6.51 -10.66 1.93
C ILE A 84 -7.66 -9.92 2.60
N GLN A 85 -7.45 -9.46 3.85
CA GLN A 85 -8.46 -8.70 4.59
C GLN A 85 -8.36 -7.20 4.28
N VAL A 86 -7.15 -6.68 4.15
CA VAL A 86 -6.89 -5.27 3.85
C VAL A 86 -5.95 -5.18 2.66
N GLY A 87 -6.32 -4.43 1.63
CA GLY A 87 -5.50 -4.21 0.44
C GLY A 87 -4.96 -2.79 0.40
N ARG A 88 -3.64 -2.65 0.27
CA ARG A 88 -2.99 -1.37 0.01
C ARG A 88 -2.65 -1.28 -1.48
N THR A 89 -3.53 -0.65 -2.25
CA THR A 89 -3.49 -0.66 -3.73
C THR A 89 -4.02 0.64 -4.34
N GLY A 90 -4.00 0.75 -5.66
CA GLY A 90 -4.58 1.89 -6.37
C GLY A 90 -6.09 1.77 -6.55
N GLY A 91 -6.75 2.91 -6.69
CA GLY A 91 -8.19 2.99 -6.88
C GLY A 91 -8.68 2.39 -8.20
N SER A 92 -7.87 2.41 -9.28
CA SER A 92 -8.28 1.94 -10.60
C SER A 92 -8.71 0.46 -10.60
N ALA A 93 -7.88 -0.43 -10.04
CA ALA A 93 -8.22 -1.84 -9.95
C ALA A 93 -9.42 -2.09 -9.02
N THR A 94 -9.52 -1.32 -7.93
CA THR A 94 -10.67 -1.38 -7.02
C THR A 94 -11.97 -0.97 -7.71
N LEU A 95 -11.95 0.15 -8.44
CA LEU A 95 -13.12 0.63 -9.18
C LEU A 95 -13.56 -0.35 -10.27
N ALA A 96 -12.60 -0.94 -11.00
CA ALA A 96 -12.91 -1.97 -11.99
C ALA A 96 -13.58 -3.19 -11.36
N ALA A 97 -13.09 -3.65 -10.20
CA ALA A 97 -13.68 -4.76 -9.47
C ALA A 97 -15.09 -4.45 -8.95
N VAL A 98 -15.30 -3.24 -8.42
CA VAL A 98 -16.63 -2.78 -7.97
C VAL A 98 -17.60 -2.66 -9.14
N ALA A 99 -17.15 -2.15 -10.29
CA ALA A 99 -17.95 -2.12 -11.51
C ALA A 99 -18.30 -3.55 -12.01
N GLY A 100 -17.42 -4.52 -11.73
CA GLY A 100 -17.65 -5.96 -11.97
C GLY A 100 -18.50 -6.67 -10.90
N GLY A 101 -19.07 -5.93 -9.93
CA GLY A 101 -19.98 -6.48 -8.92
C GLY A 101 -19.32 -6.83 -7.59
N GLN A 102 -18.03 -6.56 -7.38
CA GLN A 102 -17.37 -6.82 -6.10
C GLN A 102 -17.76 -5.77 -5.05
N ASP A 103 -18.08 -6.21 -3.83
CA ASP A 103 -18.47 -5.29 -2.75
C ASP A 103 -17.26 -4.83 -1.94
N LEU A 104 -16.39 -4.05 -2.57
CA LEU A 104 -15.20 -3.46 -1.96
C LEU A 104 -15.44 -2.00 -1.57
N LYS A 105 -14.73 -1.56 -0.53
CA LYS A 105 -14.76 -0.18 -0.02
C LYS A 105 -13.35 0.37 0.13
N ILE A 106 -13.15 1.60 -0.33
CA ILE A 106 -11.97 2.40 -0.01
C ILE A 106 -12.24 3.05 1.35
N ILE A 107 -11.42 2.73 2.36
CA ILE A 107 -11.55 3.27 3.72
C ILE A 107 -10.55 4.39 4.03
N ALA A 108 -9.46 4.49 3.26
CA ALA A 108 -8.53 5.59 3.34
C ALA A 108 -7.83 5.81 2.00
N THR A 109 -7.44 7.06 1.74
CA THR A 109 -6.66 7.45 0.55
C THR A 109 -5.39 8.15 0.99
N PHE A 110 -4.23 7.65 0.54
CA PHE A 110 -2.92 8.22 0.85
C PHE A 110 -2.42 9.17 -0.24
N SER A 111 -2.92 9.02 -1.45
CA SER A 111 -2.59 9.89 -2.58
C SER A 111 -3.76 9.96 -3.55
N SER A 112 -4.24 11.17 -3.77
CA SER A 112 -5.36 11.51 -4.68
C SER A 112 -4.89 12.22 -5.95
N ARG A 113 -3.57 12.26 -6.21
CA ARG A 113 -3.00 12.90 -7.39
C ARG A 113 -2.15 11.91 -8.16
N ASN A 114 -2.00 12.14 -9.46
CA ASN A 114 -1.00 11.45 -10.25
C ASN A 114 0.41 11.80 -9.72
N THR A 115 1.27 10.80 -9.61
CA THR A 115 2.69 10.93 -9.26
C THR A 115 3.60 10.28 -10.29
N PHE A 116 3.01 9.85 -11.42
CA PHE A 116 3.70 9.10 -12.46
C PHE A 116 4.00 9.96 -13.67
N ASP A 117 5.26 9.97 -14.02
CA ASP A 117 5.76 10.56 -15.26
C ASP A 117 5.71 9.54 -16.41
N LEU A 118 5.60 10.04 -17.61
CA LEU A 118 5.85 9.28 -18.83
C LEU A 118 7.29 9.52 -19.27
N VAL A 119 8.13 8.52 -19.07
CA VAL A 119 9.57 8.57 -19.36
C VAL A 119 9.88 7.75 -20.61
N SER A 120 10.76 8.24 -21.45
CA SER A 120 11.13 7.58 -22.71
C SER A 120 12.63 7.49 -22.92
N GLN A 121 13.02 6.66 -23.89
CA GLN A 121 14.36 6.60 -24.47
C GLN A 121 14.80 7.99 -24.94
N PRO A 122 16.14 8.28 -24.95
CA PRO A 122 16.67 9.58 -25.33
C PRO A 122 16.28 10.11 -26.71
N ASN A 123 15.98 9.20 -27.64
CA ASN A 123 15.59 9.54 -29.02
C ASN A 123 14.11 9.86 -29.19
N ILE A 124 13.28 9.68 -28.15
CA ILE A 124 11.85 10.00 -28.14
C ILE A 124 11.68 11.28 -27.35
N LYS A 125 11.34 12.38 -28.03
CA LYS A 125 11.28 13.72 -27.45
C LYS A 125 9.86 14.25 -27.31
N ARG A 126 8.95 13.78 -28.17
CA ARG A 126 7.58 14.29 -28.24
C ARG A 126 6.58 13.15 -28.05
N PRO A 127 5.37 13.44 -27.57
CA PRO A 127 4.33 12.43 -27.40
C PRO A 127 4.03 11.64 -28.68
N GLU A 128 4.06 12.30 -29.85
CA GLU A 128 3.76 11.67 -31.14
C GLU A 128 4.79 10.60 -31.52
N ASP A 129 6.03 10.72 -31.03
CA ASP A 129 7.11 9.77 -31.27
C ASP A 129 6.89 8.42 -30.55
N LEU A 130 5.85 8.34 -29.68
CA LEU A 130 5.41 7.10 -29.02
C LEU A 130 4.66 6.14 -29.97
N ARG A 131 4.32 6.58 -31.19
CA ARG A 131 3.72 5.74 -32.23
C ARG A 131 4.78 5.00 -33.04
N PRO A 132 4.61 3.75 -33.37
CA PRO A 132 4.09 2.61 -32.61
C PRO A 132 5.21 2.08 -31.71
N LYS A 133 5.19 2.37 -30.42
CA LYS A 133 6.26 2.01 -29.49
C LYS A 133 5.80 1.05 -28.40
N ARG A 134 6.77 0.38 -27.77
CA ARG A 134 6.54 -0.47 -26.58
C ARG A 134 6.59 0.40 -25.32
N ILE A 135 5.55 0.31 -24.51
CA ILE A 135 5.40 1.08 -23.29
C ILE A 135 5.36 0.13 -22.09
N GLY A 136 6.31 0.32 -21.16
CA GLY A 136 6.43 -0.46 -19.93
C GLY A 136 5.49 0.06 -18.83
N LEU A 137 4.82 -0.88 -18.15
CA LEU A 137 3.97 -0.60 -16.99
C LEU A 137 3.93 -1.80 -16.04
N THR A 138 3.53 -1.59 -14.80
CA THR A 138 3.57 -2.66 -13.80
C THR A 138 2.46 -3.71 -13.98
N SER A 139 1.26 -3.30 -14.38
CA SER A 139 0.14 -4.21 -14.64
C SER A 139 -0.97 -3.52 -15.43
N ILE A 140 -1.65 -4.26 -16.30
CA ILE A 140 -2.91 -3.83 -16.93
C ILE A 140 -3.98 -3.71 -15.84
N GLY A 141 -4.81 -2.68 -15.90
CA GLY A 141 -5.84 -2.38 -14.89
C GLY A 141 -5.30 -1.77 -13.59
N GLY A 142 -3.98 -1.71 -13.40
CA GLY A 142 -3.35 -1.11 -12.23
C GLY A 142 -3.16 0.42 -12.34
N THR A 143 -2.49 1.00 -11.34
CA THR A 143 -2.29 2.46 -11.23
C THR A 143 -1.44 3.01 -12.37
N THR A 144 -0.37 2.31 -12.79
CA THR A 144 0.49 2.74 -13.90
C THR A 144 -0.22 2.66 -15.24
N TRP A 145 -1.11 1.68 -15.42
CA TRP A 145 -1.96 1.58 -16.61
C TRP A 145 -2.95 2.76 -16.68
N MET A 146 -3.61 3.08 -15.57
CA MET A 146 -4.48 4.26 -15.51
C MET A 146 -3.71 5.55 -15.78
N ALA A 147 -2.52 5.70 -15.19
CA ALA A 147 -1.67 6.86 -15.45
C ALA A 147 -1.27 6.96 -16.94
N LEU A 148 -0.97 5.82 -17.59
CA LEU A 148 -0.73 5.80 -19.02
C LEU A 148 -1.93 6.30 -19.83
N LEU A 149 -3.13 5.79 -19.55
CA LEU A 149 -4.33 6.22 -20.27
C LEU A 149 -4.59 7.72 -20.13
N LEU A 150 -4.39 8.28 -18.92
CA LEU A 150 -4.52 9.72 -18.67
C LEU A 150 -3.47 10.53 -19.46
N TRP A 151 -2.21 10.03 -19.58
CA TRP A 151 -1.19 10.66 -20.40
C TRP A 151 -1.54 10.61 -21.89
N LEU A 152 -2.00 9.45 -22.38
CA LEU A 152 -2.37 9.30 -23.78
C LEU A 152 -3.56 10.19 -24.13
N GLU A 153 -4.57 10.26 -23.27
CA GLU A 153 -5.71 11.18 -23.42
C GLU A 153 -5.25 12.64 -23.48
N HIS A 154 -4.38 13.05 -22.54
CA HIS A 154 -3.82 14.40 -22.51
C HIS A 154 -3.08 14.78 -23.81
N PHE A 155 -2.40 13.82 -24.45
CA PHE A 155 -1.68 14.02 -25.70
C PHE A 155 -2.51 13.72 -26.95
N GLY A 156 -3.79 13.37 -26.83
CA GLY A 156 -4.62 12.97 -27.94
C GLY A 156 -4.17 11.67 -28.62
N LEU A 157 -3.53 10.78 -27.86
CA LEU A 157 -3.06 9.47 -28.30
C LEU A 157 -3.98 8.35 -27.81
N ASP A 158 -3.89 7.17 -28.45
CA ASP A 158 -4.65 5.99 -28.07
C ASP A 158 -3.84 4.71 -28.30
N VAL A 159 -3.93 3.74 -27.39
CA VAL A 159 -3.15 2.50 -27.46
C VAL A 159 -3.40 1.72 -28.74
N GLN A 160 -4.67 1.57 -29.14
CA GLN A 160 -5.05 0.73 -30.30
C GLN A 160 -4.85 1.49 -31.60
N ARG A 161 -5.41 2.71 -31.69
CA ARG A 161 -5.31 3.56 -32.89
C ARG A 161 -3.86 3.84 -33.28
N ASP A 162 -3.00 4.10 -32.30
CA ASP A 162 -1.60 4.45 -32.49
C ASP A 162 -0.66 3.22 -32.42
N GLN A 163 -1.24 2.00 -32.39
CA GLN A 163 -0.57 0.70 -32.43
C GLN A 163 0.52 0.51 -31.36
N MET A 164 0.29 1.05 -30.16
CA MET A 164 1.22 0.93 -29.04
C MET A 164 1.18 -0.47 -28.43
N GLN A 165 2.34 -0.99 -28.03
CA GLN A 165 2.45 -2.29 -27.40
C GLN A 165 2.70 -2.12 -25.91
N LEU A 166 1.82 -2.66 -25.07
CA LEU A 166 1.97 -2.58 -23.62
C LEU A 166 2.78 -3.77 -23.10
N GLN A 167 3.87 -3.48 -22.40
CA GLN A 167 4.74 -4.48 -21.80
C GLN A 167 4.55 -4.47 -20.27
N VAL A 168 3.97 -5.55 -19.73
CA VAL A 168 3.81 -5.73 -18.29
C VAL A 168 5.12 -6.21 -17.67
N THR A 169 5.62 -5.50 -16.66
CA THR A 169 6.90 -5.77 -15.99
C THR A 169 6.74 -6.21 -14.54
N GLY A 170 5.54 -6.05 -13.97
CA GLY A 170 5.23 -6.45 -12.59
C GLY A 170 5.54 -5.40 -11.53
N GLU A 171 6.67 -4.70 -11.61
CA GLU A 171 7.05 -3.66 -10.65
C GLU A 171 7.96 -2.58 -11.25
N GLN A 172 8.07 -1.43 -10.56
CA GLN A 172 8.80 -0.25 -11.07
C GLN A 172 10.29 -0.51 -11.32
N ALA A 173 10.95 -1.30 -10.47
CA ALA A 173 12.37 -1.63 -10.66
C ALA A 173 12.61 -2.39 -11.96
N LEU A 174 11.77 -3.38 -12.27
CA LEU A 174 11.85 -4.13 -13.54
C LEU A 174 11.45 -3.26 -14.74
N THR A 175 10.50 -2.33 -14.56
CA THR A 175 10.14 -1.37 -15.60
C THR A 175 11.34 -0.47 -15.96
N ILE A 176 12.08 0.00 -14.95
CA ILE A 176 13.29 0.81 -15.14
C ILE A 176 14.35 0.01 -15.90
N GLN A 177 14.63 -1.23 -15.46
CA GLN A 177 15.60 -2.10 -16.13
C GLN A 177 15.21 -2.36 -17.59
N ALA A 178 13.93 -2.62 -17.85
CA ALA A 178 13.43 -2.81 -19.22
C ALA A 178 13.61 -1.54 -20.09
N LEU A 179 13.40 -0.36 -19.50
CA LEU A 179 13.62 0.92 -20.18
C LEU A 179 15.11 1.16 -20.44
N GLU A 180 15.98 0.95 -19.44
CA GLU A 180 17.43 1.10 -19.58
C GLU A 180 18.03 0.12 -20.60
N ALA A 181 17.52 -1.10 -20.66
CA ALA A 181 17.93 -2.13 -21.62
C ALA A 181 17.34 -1.94 -23.03
N GLY A 182 16.46 -0.96 -23.25
CA GLY A 182 15.80 -0.76 -24.54
C GLY A 182 14.73 -1.80 -24.89
N LEU A 183 14.33 -2.64 -23.94
CA LEU A 183 13.25 -3.62 -24.11
C LEU A 183 11.89 -2.93 -24.23
N VAL A 184 11.73 -1.76 -23.62
CA VAL A 184 10.62 -0.82 -23.84
C VAL A 184 11.15 0.53 -24.27
N ASN A 185 10.36 1.28 -25.04
CA ASN A 185 10.73 2.57 -25.58
C ASN A 185 10.32 3.73 -24.67
N ALA A 186 9.27 3.53 -23.88
CA ALA A 186 8.79 4.43 -22.86
C ALA A 186 8.25 3.65 -21.68
N ALA A 187 8.05 4.31 -20.55
CA ALA A 187 7.57 3.69 -19.31
C ALA A 187 6.82 4.69 -18.43
N ILE A 188 5.85 4.18 -17.68
CA ILE A 188 5.17 4.92 -16.63
C ILE A 188 5.90 4.68 -15.30
N LEU A 189 6.56 5.72 -14.80
CA LEU A 189 7.40 5.66 -13.62
C LEU A 189 7.00 6.71 -12.58
N ASP A 190 7.08 6.35 -11.31
CA ASP A 190 6.92 7.32 -10.22
C ASP A 190 8.00 8.42 -10.32
N GLY A 191 7.64 9.67 -10.07
CA GLY A 191 8.51 10.84 -10.23
C GLY A 191 9.85 10.76 -9.46
N ILE A 192 9.94 9.92 -8.45
CA ILE A 192 11.20 9.62 -7.75
C ILE A 192 12.19 8.87 -8.68
N PHE A 193 11.68 7.97 -9.51
CA PHE A 193 12.48 7.16 -10.43
C PHE A 193 12.80 7.92 -11.73
N SER A 194 11.85 8.68 -12.24
CA SER A 194 12.05 9.48 -13.46
C SER A 194 13.17 10.51 -13.27
N ARG A 195 13.24 11.17 -12.09
CA ARG A 195 14.31 12.10 -11.76
C ARG A 195 15.69 11.44 -11.72
N ARG A 196 15.80 10.15 -11.40
CA ARG A 196 17.07 9.40 -11.44
C ARG A 196 17.50 9.04 -12.86
N LEU A 197 16.55 8.93 -13.78
CA LEU A 197 16.81 8.61 -15.19
C LEU A 197 17.12 9.86 -16.03
N LYS A 198 16.60 11.03 -15.67
CA LYS A 198 16.85 12.29 -16.36
C LYS A 198 18.35 12.59 -16.55
N PRO A 199 19.24 12.50 -15.54
CA PRO A 199 20.68 12.68 -15.70
C PRO A 199 21.37 11.64 -16.59
N LYS A 200 20.74 10.48 -16.79
CA LYS A 200 21.22 9.41 -17.69
C LYS A 200 20.80 9.64 -19.15
N GLY A 201 20.18 10.78 -19.46
CA GLY A 201 19.76 11.16 -20.80
C GLY A 201 18.35 10.74 -21.21
N PHE A 202 17.60 10.05 -20.34
CA PHE A 202 16.20 9.70 -20.63
C PHE A 202 15.32 10.95 -20.67
N THR A 203 14.31 10.94 -21.53
CA THR A 203 13.39 12.07 -21.72
C THR A 203 12.17 11.89 -20.81
N ILE A 204 11.77 12.93 -20.09
CA ILE A 204 10.45 12.98 -19.45
C ILE A 204 9.52 13.65 -20.46
N VAL A 205 8.71 12.84 -21.14
CA VAL A 205 7.75 13.28 -22.16
C VAL A 205 6.54 13.92 -21.53
N GLY A 206 6.16 13.47 -20.32
CA GLY A 206 5.10 14.03 -19.52
C GLY A 206 5.47 14.06 -18.06
N GLU A 207 5.53 15.23 -17.44
CA GLU A 207 5.76 15.38 -15.99
C GLU A 207 4.43 15.29 -15.24
N TYR A 208 4.38 14.52 -14.13
CA TYR A 208 3.16 14.30 -13.36
C TYR A 208 2.44 15.58 -12.93
N SER A 209 3.18 16.69 -12.81
CA SER A 209 2.66 18.02 -12.46
C SER A 209 1.74 18.61 -13.54
N ASP A 210 1.87 18.16 -14.79
CA ASP A 210 1.10 18.68 -15.93
C ASP A 210 -0.32 18.09 -15.99
N LEU A 211 -0.49 16.90 -15.40
CA LEU A 211 -1.80 16.26 -15.26
C LEU A 211 -2.53 16.76 -14.02
N LYS A 212 -3.54 17.60 -14.22
CA LYS A 212 -4.38 18.15 -13.12
C LYS A 212 -5.49 17.19 -12.67
N TYR A 213 -5.53 15.97 -13.19
CA TYR A 213 -6.55 14.99 -12.81
C TYR A 213 -6.35 14.48 -11.39
N GLN A 214 -7.46 14.42 -10.66
CA GLN A 214 -7.49 13.72 -9.38
C GLN A 214 -7.83 12.25 -9.62
N PHE A 215 -6.99 11.36 -9.13
CA PHE A 215 -7.34 9.95 -9.08
C PHE A 215 -6.67 9.27 -7.88
N VAL A 216 -7.33 8.27 -7.33
CA VAL A 216 -6.83 7.55 -6.17
C VAL A 216 -5.67 6.66 -6.59
N SER A 217 -4.44 7.15 -6.40
CA SER A 217 -3.22 6.41 -6.77
C SER A 217 -2.82 5.40 -5.71
N GLN A 218 -3.20 5.62 -4.44
CA GLN A 218 -2.99 4.67 -3.35
C GLN A 218 -4.07 4.80 -2.27
N ALA A 219 -4.66 3.66 -1.90
CA ALA A 219 -5.74 3.56 -0.92
C ALA A 219 -5.61 2.30 -0.07
N LEU A 220 -6.30 2.29 1.08
CA LEU A 220 -6.68 1.06 1.79
C LEU A 220 -8.07 0.64 1.34
N VAL A 221 -8.18 -0.63 0.99
CA VAL A 221 -9.37 -1.26 0.44
C VAL A 221 -9.71 -2.49 1.26
N VAL A 222 -10.98 -2.66 1.55
CA VAL A 222 -11.53 -3.80 2.30
C VAL A 222 -12.83 -4.29 1.68
N GLN A 223 -13.25 -5.49 2.00
CA GLN A 223 -14.64 -5.90 1.75
C GLN A 223 -15.60 -5.13 2.68
N ARG A 224 -16.80 -4.79 2.20
CA ARG A 224 -17.82 -4.14 3.03
C ARG A 224 -18.16 -4.96 4.26
N SER A 225 -18.24 -6.28 4.14
CA SER A 225 -18.50 -7.20 5.25
C SER A 225 -17.47 -7.06 6.38
N LEU A 226 -16.18 -6.94 6.03
CA LEU A 226 -15.13 -6.72 7.01
C LEU A 226 -15.29 -5.37 7.73
N LEU A 227 -15.62 -4.32 6.98
CA LEU A 227 -15.87 -3.00 7.55
C LEU A 227 -17.01 -3.02 8.58
N GLN A 228 -18.06 -3.77 8.30
CA GLN A 228 -19.20 -3.92 9.21
C GLN A 228 -18.90 -4.79 10.44
N GLN A 229 -18.12 -5.86 10.28
CA GLN A 229 -17.85 -6.83 11.33
C GLN A 229 -16.68 -6.43 12.24
N ARG A 230 -15.70 -5.66 11.73
CA ARG A 230 -14.43 -5.37 12.42
C ARG A 230 -14.03 -3.89 12.30
N SER A 231 -15.00 -2.97 12.41
CA SER A 231 -14.77 -1.52 12.30
C SER A 231 -13.67 -1.03 13.26
N ASP A 232 -13.70 -1.48 14.53
CA ASP A 232 -12.72 -1.08 15.55
C ASP A 232 -11.31 -1.54 15.20
N THR A 233 -11.18 -2.76 14.66
CA THR A 233 -9.87 -3.27 14.19
C THR A 233 -9.33 -2.43 13.04
N LEU A 234 -10.19 -2.06 12.08
CA LEU A 234 -9.81 -1.21 10.95
C LEU A 234 -9.48 0.21 11.39
N GLU A 235 -10.21 0.77 12.36
CA GLU A 235 -9.88 2.07 12.97
C GLU A 235 -8.52 2.04 13.64
N ASN A 236 -8.21 1.00 14.42
CA ASN A 236 -6.93 0.82 15.07
C ASN A 236 -5.78 0.63 14.06
N LEU A 237 -6.03 -0.08 12.96
CA LEU A 237 -5.08 -0.20 11.85
C LEU A 237 -4.81 1.18 11.23
N LEU A 238 -5.83 2.00 11.00
CA LEU A 238 -5.67 3.36 10.49
C LEU A 238 -4.90 4.26 11.46
N LYS A 239 -5.14 4.17 12.76
CA LYS A 239 -4.37 4.91 13.80
C LYS A 239 -2.89 4.57 13.71
N ALA A 240 -2.54 3.28 13.57
CA ALA A 240 -1.16 2.84 13.40
C ALA A 240 -0.51 3.41 12.12
N GLU A 241 -1.24 3.41 11.00
CA GLU A 241 -0.75 3.98 9.72
C GLU A 241 -0.54 5.50 9.81
N ILE A 242 -1.46 6.22 10.49
CA ILE A 242 -1.34 7.68 10.71
C ILE A 242 -0.13 8.00 11.61
N GLU A 243 0.09 7.24 12.67
CA GLU A 243 1.28 7.42 13.52
C GLU A 243 2.56 7.07 12.76
N GLY A 244 2.54 6.03 11.92
CA GLY A 244 3.63 5.68 11.00
C GLY A 244 3.93 6.82 10.02
N LEU A 245 2.91 7.47 9.48
CA LEU A 245 3.08 8.67 8.64
C LEU A 245 3.70 9.84 9.42
N ALA A 246 3.21 10.10 10.62
CA ALA A 246 3.79 11.13 11.49
C ALA A 246 5.27 10.84 11.79
N PHE A 247 5.62 9.57 12.02
CA PHE A 247 7.01 9.16 12.19
C PHE A 247 7.86 9.47 10.96
N VAL A 248 7.37 9.15 9.75
CA VAL A 248 8.06 9.42 8.47
C VAL A 248 8.30 10.91 8.26
N LEU A 249 7.33 11.75 8.62
CA LEU A 249 7.39 13.20 8.39
C LEU A 249 8.28 13.92 9.41
N ALA A 250 8.60 13.31 10.54
CA ALA A 250 9.44 13.93 11.57
C ALA A 250 10.92 13.96 11.14
N PRO A 251 11.57 15.15 11.00
CA PRO A 251 12.94 15.26 10.49
C PRO A 251 13.97 14.45 11.28
N LYS A 252 13.77 14.32 12.61
CA LYS A 252 14.65 13.53 13.49
C LYS A 252 14.69 12.04 13.13
N ASN A 253 13.66 11.51 12.48
CA ASN A 253 13.53 10.10 12.13
C ASN A 253 14.09 9.78 10.73
N LYS A 254 14.55 10.79 9.96
CA LYS A 254 15.04 10.63 8.59
C LYS A 254 16.06 9.48 8.42
N PRO A 255 17.06 9.29 9.32
CA PRO A 255 18.01 8.16 9.17
C PRO A 255 17.33 6.78 9.28
N ALA A 256 16.37 6.62 10.19
CA ALA A 256 15.62 5.37 10.33
C ALA A 256 14.73 5.11 9.11
N VAL A 257 14.01 6.13 8.63
CA VAL A 257 13.16 6.05 7.44
C VAL A 257 13.96 5.65 6.19
N ILE A 258 15.14 6.25 5.98
CA ILE A 258 16.01 5.89 4.84
C ILE A 258 16.49 4.44 4.97
N ARG A 259 16.89 3.99 6.15
CA ARG A 259 17.35 2.63 6.40
C ARG A 259 16.25 1.62 6.09
N THR A 260 15.02 1.84 6.58
CA THR A 260 13.87 0.98 6.29
C THR A 260 13.57 0.93 4.80
N LEU A 261 13.58 2.08 4.11
CA LEU A 261 13.38 2.13 2.66
C LEU A 261 14.42 1.27 1.93
N MET A 262 15.70 1.41 2.29
CA MET A 262 16.78 0.66 1.64
C MET A 262 16.67 -0.85 1.89
N LEU A 263 16.33 -1.26 3.11
CA LEU A 263 16.16 -2.68 3.47
C LEU A 263 14.97 -3.30 2.72
N ARG A 264 13.81 -2.65 2.81
CA ARG A 264 12.56 -3.15 2.20
C ARG A 264 12.61 -3.18 0.68
N MET A 265 13.30 -2.22 0.06
CA MET A 265 13.51 -2.24 -1.40
C MET A 265 14.44 -3.37 -1.85
N LYS A 266 15.43 -3.80 -1.04
CA LYS A 266 16.28 -4.94 -1.34
C LYS A 266 15.54 -6.28 -1.22
N THR A 267 14.66 -6.42 -0.24
CA THR A 267 13.90 -7.66 0.00
C THR A 267 12.80 -7.91 -1.02
N VAL A 268 12.40 -6.90 -1.76
CA VAL A 268 11.35 -6.99 -2.79
C VAL A 268 11.94 -7.19 -4.19
N GLN A 269 13.25 -6.97 -4.36
CA GLN A 269 13.94 -7.31 -5.62
C GLN A 269 14.16 -8.82 -5.72
N PRO A 270 13.95 -9.44 -6.90
CA PRO A 270 14.19 -10.85 -7.13
C PRO A 270 15.66 -11.21 -7.01
#